data_c70159349a2748cd5d40caa7e03434a3
#
_entry.id   c70159349a2748cd5d40caa7e03434a3
#
_cell.length_a   1.000
_cell.length_b   1.000
_cell.length_c   1.000
_cell.angle_alpha   90.00
_cell.angle_beta   90.00
_cell.angle_gamma   90.00
#
_symmetry.space_group_name_H-M   'P 1'
#
loop_
_entity.id
_entity.type
_entity.pdbx_description
1 polymer ?
#
loop_
_entity_poly.entity_id
_entity_poly.type
_entity_poly.pdbx_seq_one_letter_code
_entity_poly.pdbx_strand_id
1 'polypeptide(L)'
;MGWGGGGGCTPRPPIRQQPPERRVVTVIFLGLLLDLLAFTLLLPLLPGLLESHGRAHDPLYGSWQRGVDWFANAIGMPVEKRYNSVLFGGLIGSAFSVLQFLSAPLTGATSDCLGRRPMMLLSLTGVATSYAVWATSRSFAAFLASRLIGGISKGNVSLSTAIVADLGSPLARSQGMAVIGVAFSLGFTLGPMLGASLPVEMAPWFALLFAASDLLFIFCFLPETLPVEKRAPSIALGFRGAADLLSPLALLRFSAVTRGHDPPAGDRLGSLRRLGLVYFLYLFLFSGLEYTLSFLTHQRFQFSSLQQGKMFFLIGLTMATIQGAYARRIHPGGEVAVVKRALLLLVPAFLLIGWGHSLPMLGLGLLLYSFAAAVVVPCLSSVVAGYGSPGQKGTVMGTLRSLGALARAAGPLVAASGEGVGWCWGRLAAGHLLSSPQCQPLRGLGNADVSPQCIGWPGPRPASPRGLGSSCSPSSSCGS
;
A
#
# COMPACT_ATOMS: atom_id res chain seq x y z
N MET A 1 -52.16 52.76 -29.54
CA MET A 1 -51.41 53.10 -28.33
C MET A 1 -51.17 51.80 -27.56
N GLY A 2 -50.01 51.19 -27.75
CA GLY A 2 -49.64 49.96 -27.06
C GLY A 2 -48.26 50.18 -26.44
N TRP A 3 -48.17 50.02 -25.14
CA TRP A 3 -46.95 50.15 -24.37
C TRP A 3 -46.28 48.81 -24.27
N GLY A 4 -45.08 48.71 -24.77
CA GLY A 4 -44.18 47.53 -24.65
C GLY A 4 -43.60 47.47 -23.26
N GLY A 5 -43.79 46.31 -22.59
CA GLY A 5 -43.13 45.97 -21.33
C GLY A 5 -41.65 45.59 -21.60
N GLY A 6 -40.71 46.43 -21.11
CA GLY A 6 -39.30 46.14 -21.11
C GLY A 6 -38.98 45.01 -20.11
N GLY A 7 -38.67 43.83 -20.62
CA GLY A 7 -38.07 42.77 -19.83
C GLY A 7 -36.68 43.14 -19.39
N GLY A 8 -36.48 43.46 -18.10
CA GLY A 8 -35.18 43.69 -17.50
C GLY A 8 -34.32 42.41 -17.57
N CYS A 9 -33.29 42.41 -18.41
CA CYS A 9 -32.23 41.42 -18.36
C CYS A 9 -31.50 41.56 -17.02
N THR A 10 -31.83 40.70 -16.07
CA THR A 10 -30.95 40.47 -14.91
C THR A 10 -29.60 40.03 -15.40
N PRO A 11 -28.48 40.70 -15.04
CA PRO A 11 -27.17 40.25 -15.43
C PRO A 11 -26.95 38.81 -14.92
N ARG A 12 -26.69 37.86 -15.83
CA ARG A 12 -26.26 36.52 -15.43
C ARG A 12 -25.05 36.68 -14.52
N PRO A 13 -25.03 36.02 -13.33
CA PRO A 13 -23.85 36.06 -12.50
C PRO A 13 -22.65 35.58 -13.33
N PRO A 14 -21.46 36.17 -13.16
CA PRO A 14 -20.29 35.82 -13.92
C PRO A 14 -20.06 34.33 -13.82
N ILE A 15 -20.04 33.62 -14.95
CA ILE A 15 -19.69 32.22 -15.07
C ILE A 15 -18.28 32.10 -14.50
N ARG A 16 -18.16 31.62 -13.25
CA ARG A 16 -16.88 31.29 -12.62
C ARG A 16 -16.23 30.26 -13.53
N GLN A 17 -15.26 30.69 -14.34
CA GLN A 17 -14.53 29.80 -15.24
C GLN A 17 -13.96 28.66 -14.41
N GLN A 18 -14.38 27.42 -14.69
CA GLN A 18 -13.78 26.26 -14.05
C GLN A 18 -12.29 26.23 -14.44
N PRO A 19 -11.40 25.97 -13.50
CA PRO A 19 -9.97 25.90 -13.78
C PRO A 19 -9.75 24.84 -14.88
N PRO A 20 -8.78 25.04 -15.80
CA PRO A 20 -8.53 24.12 -16.89
C PRO A 20 -8.21 22.73 -16.32
N GLU A 21 -8.95 21.73 -16.77
CA GLU A 21 -8.89 20.35 -16.25
C GLU A 21 -7.46 19.81 -16.19
N ARG A 22 -6.63 20.13 -17.19
CA ARG A 22 -5.21 19.74 -17.23
C ARG A 22 -4.41 20.30 -16.05
N ARG A 23 -4.67 21.55 -15.64
CA ARG A 23 -3.96 22.17 -14.50
C ARG A 23 -4.28 21.43 -13.21
N VAL A 24 -5.54 21.11 -12.98
CA VAL A 24 -5.97 20.36 -11.78
C VAL A 24 -5.30 18.99 -11.72
N VAL A 25 -5.31 18.24 -12.85
CA VAL A 25 -4.66 16.91 -12.93
C VAL A 25 -3.15 17.01 -12.67
N THR A 26 -2.47 18.03 -13.21
CA THR A 26 -1.03 18.23 -12.98
C THR A 26 -0.73 18.56 -11.51
N VAL A 27 -1.54 19.42 -10.89
CA VAL A 27 -1.38 19.76 -9.47
C VAL A 27 -1.57 18.51 -8.59
N ILE A 28 -2.60 17.71 -8.85
CA ILE A 28 -2.85 16.46 -8.15
C ILE A 28 -1.71 15.44 -8.36
N PHE A 29 -1.18 15.35 -9.59
CA PHE A 29 -0.05 14.46 -9.88
C PHE A 29 1.20 14.82 -9.05
N LEU A 30 1.60 16.09 -9.08
CA LEU A 30 2.80 16.55 -8.38
C LEU A 30 2.63 16.46 -6.84
N GLY A 31 1.46 16.85 -6.32
CA GLY A 31 1.17 16.72 -4.90
C GLY A 31 1.21 15.25 -4.46
N LEU A 32 0.51 14.35 -5.16
CA LEU A 32 0.57 12.93 -4.83
C LEU A 32 1.97 12.33 -4.96
N LEU A 33 2.78 12.79 -5.92
CA LEU A 33 4.15 12.31 -6.04
C LEU A 33 4.99 12.70 -4.84
N LEU A 34 4.90 13.96 -4.37
CA LEU A 34 5.60 14.44 -3.16
C LEU A 34 5.15 13.67 -1.91
N ASP A 35 3.84 13.49 -1.74
CA ASP A 35 3.27 12.73 -0.62
C ASP A 35 3.72 11.27 -0.63
N LEU A 36 3.74 10.61 -1.80
CA LEU A 36 4.17 9.22 -1.93
C LEU A 36 5.67 9.06 -1.73
N LEU A 37 6.50 10.00 -2.19
CA LEU A 37 7.92 10.02 -1.88
C LEU A 37 8.14 10.10 -0.36
N ALA A 38 7.45 11.02 0.33
CA ALA A 38 7.52 11.12 1.80
C ALA A 38 7.12 9.81 2.49
N PHE A 39 6.06 9.16 2.01
CA PHE A 39 5.54 7.94 2.62
C PHE A 39 6.46 6.74 2.42
N THR A 40 7.01 6.57 1.23
CA THR A 40 7.76 5.36 0.86
C THR A 40 9.23 5.38 1.29
N LEU A 41 9.77 6.55 1.70
CA LEU A 41 11.11 6.67 2.32
C LEU A 41 11.29 5.73 3.52
N LEU A 42 10.24 5.54 4.31
CA LEU A 42 10.29 4.70 5.51
C LEU A 42 10.48 3.21 5.21
N LEU A 43 9.95 2.71 4.08
CA LEU A 43 9.86 1.28 3.82
C LEU A 43 11.19 0.53 3.94
N PRO A 44 12.31 0.97 3.31
CA PRO A 44 13.59 0.28 3.43
C PRO A 44 14.26 0.47 4.80
N LEU A 45 13.91 1.51 5.54
CA LEU A 45 14.53 1.86 6.81
C LEU A 45 13.85 1.21 8.01
N LEU A 46 12.60 0.73 7.82
CA LEU A 46 11.78 0.19 8.90
C LEU A 46 12.47 -0.94 9.70
N PRO A 47 13.13 -1.94 9.08
CA PRO A 47 13.79 -3.00 9.85
C PRO A 47 14.89 -2.47 10.76
N GLY A 48 15.78 -1.61 10.24
CA GLY A 48 16.87 -1.01 11.02
C GLY A 48 16.38 -0.09 12.13
N LEU A 49 15.32 0.67 11.87
CA LEU A 49 14.66 1.53 12.87
C LEU A 49 14.05 0.70 14.00
N LEU A 50 13.39 -0.40 13.69
CA LEU A 50 12.81 -1.30 14.70
C LEU A 50 13.89 -1.96 15.56
N GLU A 51 14.99 -2.37 14.95
CA GLU A 51 16.13 -2.95 15.67
C GLU A 51 16.76 -1.94 16.63
N SER A 52 16.91 -0.68 16.25
CA SER A 52 17.45 0.38 17.11
C SER A 52 16.56 0.63 18.34
N HIS A 53 15.24 0.63 18.19
CA HIS A 53 14.30 0.76 19.31
C HIS A 53 14.30 -0.47 20.22
N GLY A 54 14.46 -1.67 19.64
CA GLY A 54 14.57 -2.92 20.43
C GLY A 54 15.79 -2.94 21.35
N ARG A 55 16.92 -2.39 20.90
CA ARG A 55 18.14 -2.25 21.73
C ARG A 55 17.98 -1.25 22.88
N ALA A 56 17.10 -0.26 22.75
CA ALA A 56 16.87 0.75 23.78
C ALA A 56 16.00 0.28 24.96
N HIS A 57 15.55 -0.98 25.01
CA HIS A 57 14.70 -1.56 26.07
C HIS A 57 13.41 -0.77 26.35
N ASP A 58 12.75 -0.27 25.31
CA ASP A 58 11.48 0.44 25.42
C ASP A 58 10.37 -0.54 25.88
N PRO A 59 9.63 -0.25 26.98
CA PRO A 59 8.63 -1.17 27.53
C PRO A 59 7.44 -1.42 26.58
N LEU A 60 7.07 -0.42 25.76
CA LEU A 60 6.01 -0.57 24.77
C LEU A 60 6.47 -1.47 23.61
N TYR A 61 7.75 -1.36 23.20
CA TYR A 61 8.33 -2.27 22.22
C TYR A 61 8.22 -3.73 22.67
N GLY A 62 8.58 -4.02 23.93
CA GLY A 62 8.46 -5.37 24.48
C GLY A 62 7.02 -5.89 24.52
N SER A 63 6.04 -5.02 24.80
CA SER A 63 4.62 -5.40 24.78
C SER A 63 4.13 -5.67 23.35
N TRP A 64 4.53 -4.85 22.39
CA TRP A 64 4.25 -5.06 20.97
C TRP A 64 4.89 -6.34 20.46
N GLN A 65 6.14 -6.63 20.84
CA GLN A 65 6.85 -7.86 20.48
C GLN A 65 6.10 -9.11 20.99
N ARG A 66 5.61 -9.11 22.23
CA ARG A 66 4.79 -10.22 22.75
C ARG A 66 3.52 -10.44 21.94
N GLY A 67 2.87 -9.36 21.49
CA GLY A 67 1.72 -9.44 20.58
C GLY A 67 2.08 -10.05 19.21
N VAL A 68 3.24 -9.67 18.66
CA VAL A 68 3.78 -10.26 17.42
C VAL A 68 4.07 -11.74 17.58
N ASP A 69 4.73 -12.13 18.68
CA ASP A 69 5.08 -13.53 18.97
C ASP A 69 3.82 -14.38 19.19
N TRP A 70 2.83 -13.84 19.91
CA TRP A 70 1.52 -14.50 20.06
C TRP A 70 0.85 -14.73 18.71
N PHE A 71 0.83 -13.70 17.85
CA PHE A 71 0.24 -13.80 16.51
C PHE A 71 1.01 -14.78 15.63
N ALA A 72 2.35 -14.76 15.66
CA ALA A 72 3.20 -15.72 14.94
C ALA A 72 2.89 -17.17 15.34
N ASN A 73 2.77 -17.42 16.65
CA ASN A 73 2.39 -18.74 17.19
C ASN A 73 0.97 -19.16 16.75
N ALA A 74 0.01 -18.21 16.76
CA ALA A 74 -1.37 -18.48 16.36
C ALA A 74 -1.50 -18.88 14.88
N ILE A 75 -0.62 -18.37 13.99
CA ILE A 75 -0.60 -18.71 12.55
C ILE A 75 0.39 -19.85 12.22
N GLY A 76 1.06 -20.45 13.23
CA GLY A 76 2.00 -21.56 13.03
C GLY A 76 3.30 -21.17 12.31
N MET A 77 3.78 -19.94 12.47
CA MET A 77 4.98 -19.45 11.82
C MET A 77 6.26 -20.01 12.45
N PRO A 78 7.31 -20.38 11.67
CA PRO A 78 8.58 -20.84 12.24
C PRO A 78 9.26 -19.77 13.10
N VAL A 79 9.85 -20.19 14.24
CA VAL A 79 10.43 -19.31 15.27
C VAL A 79 11.74 -18.61 14.85
N GLU A 80 12.09 -18.56 13.59
CA GLU A 80 13.31 -17.91 13.13
C GLU A 80 13.23 -16.39 13.27
N LYS A 81 14.19 -15.78 13.99
CA LYS A 81 14.27 -14.33 14.28
C LYS A 81 14.09 -13.41 13.04
N ARG A 82 14.40 -13.90 11.86
CA ARG A 82 14.27 -13.16 10.60
C ARG A 82 12.82 -12.92 10.19
N TYR A 83 11.91 -13.83 10.52
CA TYR A 83 10.48 -13.70 10.24
C TYR A 83 9.79 -12.76 11.22
N ASN A 84 10.24 -12.72 12.48
CA ASN A 84 9.65 -11.85 13.49
C ASN A 84 9.81 -10.36 13.17
N SER A 85 10.92 -9.91 12.61
CA SER A 85 11.12 -8.49 12.26
C SER A 85 10.23 -8.05 11.09
N VAL A 86 9.99 -8.94 10.12
CA VAL A 86 9.10 -8.68 9.00
C VAL A 86 7.64 -8.63 9.47
N LEU A 87 7.25 -9.60 10.32
CA LEU A 87 5.92 -9.64 10.91
C LEU A 87 5.66 -8.42 11.82
N PHE A 88 6.66 -8.01 12.59
CA PHE A 88 6.61 -6.82 13.45
C PHE A 88 6.31 -5.56 12.62
N GLY A 89 7.06 -5.31 11.56
CA GLY A 89 6.82 -4.20 10.63
C GLY A 89 5.51 -4.33 9.87
N GLY A 90 5.15 -5.56 9.48
CA GLY A 90 3.90 -5.88 8.81
C GLY A 90 2.67 -5.54 9.65
N LEU A 91 2.69 -5.84 10.96
CA LEU A 91 1.60 -5.49 11.88
C LEU A 91 1.46 -3.98 12.08
N ILE A 92 2.57 -3.22 12.11
CA ILE A 92 2.51 -1.73 12.12
C ILE A 92 1.87 -1.22 10.83
N GLY A 93 2.25 -1.77 9.67
CA GLY A 93 1.64 -1.44 8.38
C GLY A 93 0.16 -1.81 8.29
N SER A 94 -0.22 -2.96 8.88
CA SER A 94 -1.63 -3.38 8.96
C SER A 94 -2.43 -2.46 9.87
N ALA A 95 -1.90 -2.05 11.02
CA ALA A 95 -2.54 -1.06 11.90
C ALA A 95 -2.76 0.28 11.18
N PHE A 96 -1.75 0.76 10.43
CA PHE A 96 -1.89 1.94 9.58
C PHE A 96 -3.01 1.76 8.55
N SER A 97 -3.07 0.61 7.88
CA SER A 97 -4.09 0.31 6.86
C SER A 97 -5.49 0.18 7.46
N VAL A 98 -5.63 -0.36 8.67
CA VAL A 98 -6.92 -0.40 9.41
C VAL A 98 -7.39 1.02 9.74
N LEU A 99 -6.51 1.90 10.20
CA LEU A 99 -6.87 3.29 10.47
C LEU A 99 -7.26 4.03 9.19
N GLN A 100 -6.56 3.78 8.09
CA GLN A 100 -6.93 4.33 6.79
C GLN A 100 -8.29 3.78 6.31
N PHE A 101 -8.58 2.51 6.56
CA PHE A 101 -9.89 1.91 6.28
C PHE A 101 -11.02 2.65 7.00
N LEU A 102 -10.82 3.00 8.28
CA LEU A 102 -11.81 3.72 9.08
C LEU A 102 -11.93 5.19 8.67
N SER A 103 -10.82 5.86 8.37
CA SER A 103 -10.80 7.31 8.10
C SER A 103 -11.17 7.69 6.67
N ALA A 104 -10.85 6.86 5.67
CA ALA A 104 -11.03 7.20 4.26
C ALA A 104 -12.49 7.52 3.87
N PRO A 105 -13.53 6.76 4.28
CA PRO A 105 -14.91 7.08 3.93
C PRO A 105 -15.42 8.33 4.67
N LEU A 106 -14.95 8.55 5.91
CA LEU A 106 -15.28 9.75 6.68
C LEU A 106 -14.69 11.00 6.00
N THR A 107 -13.42 10.94 5.62
CA THR A 107 -12.74 12.02 4.88
C THR A 107 -13.45 12.31 3.56
N GLY A 108 -13.87 11.27 2.83
CA GLY A 108 -14.63 11.41 1.60
C GLY A 108 -15.96 12.12 1.79
N ALA A 109 -16.77 11.66 2.75
CA ALA A 109 -18.06 12.24 3.08
C ALA A 109 -17.95 13.70 3.57
N THR A 110 -16.98 13.97 4.45
CA THR A 110 -16.73 15.33 4.95
C THR A 110 -16.31 16.27 3.82
N SER A 111 -15.54 15.78 2.83
CA SER A 111 -15.13 16.58 1.67
C SER A 111 -16.29 16.93 0.73
N ASP A 112 -17.35 16.13 0.70
CA ASP A 112 -18.56 16.43 -0.06
C ASP A 112 -19.34 17.61 0.56
N CYS A 113 -19.17 17.87 1.86
CA CYS A 113 -19.83 18.95 2.59
C CYS A 113 -18.98 20.22 2.69
N LEU A 114 -17.71 20.09 3.13
CA LEU A 114 -16.82 21.23 3.38
C LEU A 114 -16.12 21.74 2.11
N GLY A 115 -15.98 20.89 1.10
CA GLY A 115 -15.22 21.14 -0.11
C GLY A 115 -13.94 20.33 -0.18
N ARG A 116 -13.38 20.22 -1.38
CA ARG A 116 -12.21 19.37 -1.65
C ARG A 116 -10.92 19.96 -1.10
N ARG A 117 -10.70 21.24 -1.39
CA ARG A 117 -9.47 21.95 -1.00
C ARG A 117 -9.28 22.05 0.51
N PRO A 118 -10.25 22.46 1.33
CA PRO A 118 -10.10 22.51 2.79
C PRO A 118 -9.76 21.14 3.38
N MET A 119 -10.46 20.10 2.93
CA MET A 119 -10.23 18.74 3.42
C MET A 119 -8.86 18.17 2.99
N MET A 120 -8.38 18.52 1.78
CA MET A 120 -7.03 18.16 1.33
C MET A 120 -5.97 18.80 2.23
N LEU A 121 -6.09 20.10 2.51
CA LEU A 121 -5.16 20.81 3.39
C LEU A 121 -5.18 20.27 4.82
N LEU A 122 -6.35 19.94 5.36
CA LEU A 122 -6.48 19.32 6.67
C LEU A 122 -5.78 17.95 6.72
N SER A 123 -6.00 17.11 5.70
CA SER A 123 -5.37 15.80 5.56
C SER A 123 -3.85 15.93 5.49
N LEU A 124 -3.32 16.82 4.65
CA LEU A 124 -1.87 17.05 4.49
C LEU A 124 -1.23 17.64 5.75
N THR A 125 -1.93 18.53 6.46
CA THR A 125 -1.47 19.04 7.76
C THR A 125 -1.33 17.90 8.77
N GLY A 126 -2.29 16.99 8.85
CA GLY A 126 -2.20 15.82 9.71
C GLY A 126 -1.05 14.88 9.33
N VAL A 127 -0.83 14.68 8.02
CA VAL A 127 0.32 13.89 7.51
C VAL A 127 1.65 14.57 7.86
N ALA A 128 1.78 15.88 7.65
CA ALA A 128 2.99 16.63 8.04
C ALA A 128 3.23 16.55 9.54
N THR A 129 2.18 16.69 10.36
CA THR A 129 2.26 16.50 11.82
C THR A 129 2.76 15.11 12.18
N SER A 130 2.29 14.05 11.49
CA SER A 130 2.77 12.69 11.74
C SER A 130 4.28 12.56 11.48
N TYR A 131 4.80 13.17 10.41
CA TYR A 131 6.24 13.17 10.14
C TYR A 131 7.04 14.04 11.10
N ALA A 132 6.49 15.16 11.58
CA ALA A 132 7.10 15.97 12.62
C ALA A 132 7.24 15.18 13.94
N VAL A 133 6.20 14.46 14.35
CA VAL A 133 6.25 13.56 15.51
C VAL A 133 7.28 12.46 15.29
N TRP A 134 7.38 11.88 14.07
CA TRP A 134 8.41 10.89 13.77
C TRP A 134 9.82 11.47 13.81
N ALA A 135 10.05 12.64 13.22
CA ALA A 135 11.36 13.30 13.20
C ALA A 135 11.87 13.68 14.60
N THR A 136 10.97 13.98 15.53
CA THR A 136 11.31 14.32 16.93
C THR A 136 11.21 13.12 17.86
N SER A 137 10.81 11.94 17.37
CA SER A 137 10.60 10.75 18.20
C SER A 137 11.93 10.21 18.76
N ARG A 138 11.95 9.98 20.09
CA ARG A 138 13.05 9.32 20.80
C ARG A 138 12.64 7.97 21.40
N SER A 139 11.35 7.60 21.33
CA SER A 139 10.79 6.39 21.88
C SER A 139 9.96 5.64 20.82
N PHE A 140 9.83 4.32 21.00
CA PHE A 140 8.95 3.51 20.15
C PHE A 140 7.50 3.97 20.23
N ALA A 141 7.04 4.42 21.41
CA ALA A 141 5.70 4.96 21.59
C ALA A 141 5.43 6.17 20.69
N ALA A 142 6.37 7.14 20.62
CA ALA A 142 6.25 8.32 19.76
C ALA A 142 6.29 7.93 18.27
N PHE A 143 7.15 7.00 17.88
CA PHE A 143 7.15 6.44 16.54
C PHE A 143 5.81 5.79 16.18
N LEU A 144 5.27 4.92 17.05
CA LEU A 144 3.97 4.28 16.83
C LEU A 144 2.85 5.32 16.75
N ALA A 145 2.82 6.31 17.64
CA ALA A 145 1.87 7.41 17.60
C ALA A 145 1.92 8.17 16.27
N SER A 146 3.13 8.43 15.74
CA SER A 146 3.28 9.04 14.41
C SER A 146 2.61 8.20 13.31
N ARG A 147 2.73 6.86 13.37
CA ARG A 147 2.08 5.97 12.38
C ARG A 147 0.56 5.98 12.51
N LEU A 148 0.04 6.03 13.73
CA LEU A 148 -1.41 6.13 13.98
C LEU A 148 -1.97 7.47 13.47
N ILE A 149 -1.32 8.59 13.79
CA ILE A 149 -1.71 9.92 13.27
C ILE A 149 -1.69 9.91 11.74
N GLY A 150 -0.60 9.40 11.14
CA GLY A 150 -0.47 9.29 9.69
C GLY A 150 -1.56 8.44 9.05
N GLY A 151 -1.93 7.29 9.65
CA GLY A 151 -2.99 6.41 9.18
C GLY A 151 -4.36 7.09 9.14
N ILE A 152 -4.72 7.80 10.21
CA ILE A 152 -5.97 8.57 10.29
C ILE A 152 -5.98 9.72 9.28
N SER A 153 -4.85 10.41 9.13
CA SER A 153 -4.74 11.60 8.28
C SER A 153 -4.59 11.31 6.80
N LYS A 154 -4.30 10.06 6.38
CA LYS A 154 -4.02 9.67 4.99
C LYS A 154 -5.26 9.64 4.10
N GLY A 155 -6.05 10.70 4.13
CA GLY A 155 -7.23 10.90 3.30
C GLY A 155 -6.92 11.53 1.93
N ASN A 156 -5.74 12.10 1.74
CA ASN A 156 -5.33 12.83 0.53
C ASN A 156 -5.48 12.02 -0.77
N VAL A 157 -5.24 10.72 -0.74
CA VAL A 157 -5.41 9.84 -1.91
C VAL A 157 -6.88 9.70 -2.30
N SER A 158 -7.80 9.54 -1.34
CA SER A 158 -9.24 9.49 -1.61
C SER A 158 -9.76 10.83 -2.12
N LEU A 159 -9.26 11.94 -1.57
CA LEU A 159 -9.57 13.29 -2.01
C LEU A 159 -9.07 13.56 -3.42
N SER A 160 -7.84 13.16 -3.76
CA SER A 160 -7.29 13.27 -5.11
C SER A 160 -8.12 12.53 -6.14
N THR A 161 -8.57 11.31 -5.82
CA THR A 161 -9.48 10.56 -6.70
C THR A 161 -10.86 11.20 -6.80
N ALA A 162 -11.38 11.81 -5.72
CA ALA A 162 -12.63 12.55 -5.73
C ALA A 162 -12.53 13.83 -6.58
N ILE A 163 -11.43 14.59 -6.47
CA ILE A 163 -11.16 15.78 -7.30
C ILE A 163 -11.11 15.40 -8.78
N VAL A 164 -10.42 14.33 -9.14
CA VAL A 164 -10.38 13.84 -10.53
C VAL A 164 -11.76 13.34 -10.97
N ALA A 165 -12.54 12.73 -10.06
CA ALA A 165 -13.92 12.33 -10.35
C ALA A 165 -14.85 13.52 -10.61
N ASP A 166 -14.57 14.69 -10.03
CA ASP A 166 -15.33 15.94 -10.23
C ASP A 166 -15.08 16.59 -11.59
N LEU A 167 -14.06 16.17 -12.37
CA LEU A 167 -13.80 16.67 -13.72
C LEU A 167 -15.00 16.40 -14.64
N GLY A 168 -15.35 17.40 -15.46
CA GLY A 168 -16.54 17.39 -16.29
C GLY A 168 -16.52 16.33 -17.38
N SER A 169 -15.37 16.16 -18.05
CA SER A 169 -15.26 15.25 -19.19
C SER A 169 -14.91 13.82 -18.77
N PRO A 170 -15.60 12.80 -19.30
CA PRO A 170 -15.27 11.40 -19.04
C PRO A 170 -13.83 11.03 -19.45
N LEU A 171 -13.32 11.63 -20.51
CA LEU A 171 -11.96 11.43 -21.00
C LEU A 171 -10.92 12.00 -20.00
N ALA A 172 -11.12 13.24 -19.53
CA ALA A 172 -10.22 13.85 -18.54
C ALA A 172 -10.23 13.07 -17.21
N ARG A 173 -11.37 12.52 -16.82
CA ARG A 173 -11.50 11.66 -15.63
C ARG A 173 -10.70 10.36 -15.77
N SER A 174 -10.86 9.65 -16.88
CA SER A 174 -10.11 8.41 -17.14
C SER A 174 -8.60 8.67 -17.21
N GLN A 175 -8.18 9.71 -17.94
CA GLN A 175 -6.79 10.14 -18.01
C GLN A 175 -6.25 10.57 -16.64
N GLY A 176 -7.01 11.32 -15.87
CA GLY A 176 -6.64 11.76 -14.53
C GLY A 176 -6.45 10.57 -13.56
N MET A 177 -7.31 9.55 -13.61
CA MET A 177 -7.14 8.34 -12.81
C MET A 177 -5.88 7.57 -13.21
N ALA A 178 -5.56 7.49 -14.50
CA ALA A 178 -4.31 6.89 -14.97
C ALA A 178 -3.08 7.67 -14.49
N VAL A 179 -3.14 9.01 -14.48
CA VAL A 179 -2.07 9.89 -13.97
C VAL A 179 -1.86 9.70 -12.47
N ILE A 180 -2.92 9.53 -11.68
CA ILE A 180 -2.82 9.14 -10.26
C ILE A 180 -2.05 7.82 -10.13
N GLY A 181 -2.35 6.83 -10.99
CA GLY A 181 -1.62 5.57 -11.03
C GLY A 181 -0.12 5.77 -11.32
N VAL A 182 0.24 6.63 -12.28
CA VAL A 182 1.65 6.96 -12.57
C VAL A 182 2.34 7.55 -11.33
N ALA A 183 1.68 8.47 -10.61
CA ALA A 183 2.25 9.03 -9.37
C ALA A 183 2.54 7.92 -8.34
N PHE A 184 1.61 6.96 -8.16
CA PHE A 184 1.83 5.80 -7.29
C PHE A 184 3.03 4.97 -7.74
N SER A 185 3.09 4.60 -9.02
CA SER A 185 4.18 3.78 -9.55
C SER A 185 5.54 4.46 -9.39
N LEU A 186 5.63 5.76 -9.70
CA LEU A 186 6.87 6.53 -9.51
C LEU A 186 7.25 6.69 -8.04
N GLY A 187 6.28 7.00 -7.17
CA GLY A 187 6.51 7.14 -5.73
C GLY A 187 7.03 5.85 -5.10
N PHE A 188 6.41 4.71 -5.40
CA PHE A 188 6.85 3.40 -4.91
C PHE A 188 8.14 2.89 -5.57
N THR A 189 8.53 3.42 -6.72
CA THR A 189 9.80 3.08 -7.39
C THR A 189 10.95 3.93 -6.85
N LEU A 190 10.76 5.26 -6.80
CA LEU A 190 11.81 6.22 -6.44
C LEU A 190 11.97 6.38 -4.92
N GLY A 191 10.87 6.34 -4.16
CA GLY A 191 10.89 6.60 -2.74
C GLY A 191 11.75 5.63 -1.93
N PRO A 192 11.60 4.30 -2.06
CA PRO A 192 12.45 3.35 -1.38
C PRO A 192 13.94 3.47 -1.79
N MET A 193 14.22 3.80 -3.04
CA MET A 193 15.58 4.03 -3.52
C MET A 193 16.21 5.25 -2.84
N LEU A 194 15.46 6.35 -2.74
CA LEU A 194 15.89 7.54 -2.00
C LEU A 194 16.05 7.22 -0.51
N GLY A 195 15.08 6.53 0.10
CA GLY A 195 15.13 6.14 1.50
C GLY A 195 16.35 5.28 1.85
N ALA A 196 16.67 4.30 1.00
CA ALA A 196 17.85 3.43 1.18
C ALA A 196 19.18 4.18 1.04
N SER A 197 19.19 5.33 0.36
CA SER A 197 20.39 6.16 0.18
C SER A 197 20.61 7.16 1.33
N LEU A 198 19.63 7.33 2.23
CA LEU A 198 19.68 8.28 3.32
C LEU A 198 20.07 7.62 4.64
N PRO A 199 20.83 8.31 5.52
CA PRO A 199 20.99 7.90 6.91
C PRO A 199 19.63 7.77 7.59
N VAL A 200 19.46 6.75 8.44
CA VAL A 200 18.16 6.46 9.12
C VAL A 200 17.67 7.68 9.91
N GLU A 201 18.57 8.43 10.52
CA GLU A 201 18.27 9.63 11.32
C GLU A 201 17.76 10.82 10.49
N MET A 202 18.18 10.91 9.21
CA MET A 202 17.81 12.01 8.33
C MET A 202 16.49 11.75 7.58
N ALA A 203 16.12 10.50 7.41
CA ALA A 203 14.93 10.12 6.63
C ALA A 203 13.61 10.75 7.12
N PRO A 204 13.33 10.85 8.45
CA PRO A 204 12.12 11.52 8.92
C PRO A 204 12.08 13.02 8.58
N TRP A 205 13.23 13.69 8.60
CA TRP A 205 13.34 15.11 8.23
C TRP A 205 13.08 15.35 6.74
N PHE A 206 13.59 14.44 5.87
CA PHE A 206 13.27 14.48 4.44
C PHE A 206 11.79 14.18 4.19
N ALA A 207 11.19 13.21 4.90
CA ALA A 207 9.76 12.94 4.80
C ALA A 207 8.93 14.17 5.23
N LEU A 208 9.33 14.85 6.31
CA LEU A 208 8.71 16.11 6.75
C LEU A 208 8.87 17.21 5.71
N LEU A 209 10.06 17.35 5.11
CA LEU A 209 10.34 18.35 4.06
C LEU A 209 9.43 18.10 2.84
N PHE A 210 9.31 16.86 2.35
CA PHE A 210 8.41 16.54 1.25
C PHE A 210 6.95 16.80 1.59
N ALA A 211 6.50 16.45 2.80
CA ALA A 211 5.13 16.69 3.24
C ALA A 211 4.81 18.18 3.41
N ALA A 212 5.74 18.96 3.96
CA ALA A 212 5.60 20.41 4.07
C ALA A 212 5.59 21.09 2.70
N SER A 213 6.44 20.62 1.78
CA SER A 213 6.47 21.08 0.39
C SER A 213 5.16 20.78 -0.33
N ASP A 214 4.60 19.57 -0.13
CA ASP A 214 3.30 19.18 -0.69
C ASP A 214 2.17 20.06 -0.12
N LEU A 215 2.13 20.23 1.19
CA LEU A 215 1.15 21.13 1.85
C LEU A 215 1.18 22.54 1.27
N LEU A 216 2.38 23.12 1.14
CA LEU A 216 2.57 24.47 0.58
C LEU A 216 2.18 24.50 -0.90
N PHE A 217 2.58 23.49 -1.67
CA PHE A 217 2.27 23.37 -3.09
C PHE A 217 0.74 23.29 -3.32
N ILE A 218 0.05 22.44 -2.59
CA ILE A 218 -1.42 22.30 -2.67
C ILE A 218 -2.11 23.59 -2.19
N PHE A 219 -1.60 24.21 -1.14
CA PHE A 219 -2.13 25.50 -0.66
C PHE A 219 -2.08 26.60 -1.75
N CYS A 220 -0.96 26.70 -2.48
CA CYS A 220 -0.76 27.72 -3.49
C CYS A 220 -1.49 27.43 -4.82
N PHE A 221 -1.52 26.15 -5.26
CA PHE A 221 -1.89 25.82 -6.64
C PHE A 221 -3.21 25.08 -6.78
N LEU A 222 -3.73 24.41 -5.76
CA LEU A 222 -4.98 23.66 -5.87
C LEU A 222 -6.18 24.61 -5.74
N PRO A 223 -7.00 24.80 -6.79
CA PRO A 223 -8.26 25.53 -6.69
C PRO A 223 -9.33 24.65 -6.01
N GLU A 224 -10.40 25.28 -5.51
CA GLU A 224 -11.58 24.52 -5.10
C GLU A 224 -12.31 23.96 -6.33
N THR A 225 -12.51 22.65 -6.33
CA THR A 225 -13.12 21.94 -7.46
C THR A 225 -14.59 21.62 -7.28
N LEU A 226 -15.08 21.68 -6.02
CA LEU A 226 -16.48 21.46 -5.69
C LEU A 226 -17.19 22.78 -5.38
N PRO A 227 -18.02 23.32 -6.33
CA PRO A 227 -18.78 24.55 -6.12
C PRO A 227 -19.75 24.40 -4.93
N VAL A 228 -19.99 25.49 -4.20
CA VAL A 228 -20.85 25.50 -3.00
C VAL A 228 -22.23 24.94 -3.28
N GLU A 229 -22.80 25.23 -4.47
CA GLU A 229 -24.12 24.79 -4.93
C GLU A 229 -24.22 23.25 -5.08
N LYS A 230 -23.08 22.57 -5.28
CA LYS A 230 -23.00 21.11 -5.45
C LYS A 230 -22.57 20.36 -4.18
N ARG A 231 -22.36 21.08 -3.08
CA ARG A 231 -21.98 20.48 -1.80
C ARG A 231 -23.19 19.82 -1.14
N ALA A 232 -22.93 18.75 -0.39
CA ALA A 232 -23.96 18.10 0.40
C ALA A 232 -24.43 19.03 1.54
N PRO A 233 -25.74 19.11 1.84
CA PRO A 233 -26.29 20.14 2.71
C PRO A 233 -25.98 19.99 4.19
N SER A 234 -25.51 18.85 4.67
CA SER A 234 -25.23 18.64 6.10
C SER A 234 -24.24 17.51 6.38
N ILE A 235 -23.23 17.79 7.21
CA ILE A 235 -22.31 16.81 7.78
C ILE A 235 -23.07 15.79 8.66
N ALA A 236 -24.13 16.21 9.36
CA ALA A 236 -24.91 15.36 10.23
C ALA A 236 -25.60 14.20 9.48
N LEU A 237 -26.00 14.39 8.21
CA LEU A 237 -26.49 13.30 7.37
C LEU A 237 -25.38 12.28 7.02
N GLY A 238 -24.14 12.73 6.81
CA GLY A 238 -22.99 11.86 6.59
C GLY A 238 -22.61 11.04 7.84
N PHE A 239 -22.69 11.64 9.02
CA PHE A 239 -22.36 10.98 10.29
C PHE A 239 -23.48 10.10 10.88
N ARG A 240 -24.74 10.31 10.53
CA ARG A 240 -25.84 9.39 10.92
C ARG A 240 -25.65 7.99 10.36
N GLY A 241 -24.90 7.85 9.29
CA GLY A 241 -24.43 6.57 8.75
C GLY A 241 -23.02 6.17 9.20
N ALA A 242 -22.44 6.72 10.28
CA ALA A 242 -21.08 6.40 10.70
C ALA A 242 -20.86 4.89 10.92
N ALA A 243 -21.84 4.18 11.46
CA ALA A 243 -21.80 2.72 11.57
C ALA A 243 -21.76 2.04 10.20
N ASP A 244 -22.43 2.58 9.19
CA ASP A 244 -22.39 2.07 7.81
C ASP A 244 -21.06 2.36 7.12
N LEU A 245 -20.39 3.45 7.50
CA LEU A 245 -19.06 3.80 6.97
C LEU A 245 -17.94 2.99 7.62
N LEU A 246 -18.16 2.45 8.81
CA LEU A 246 -17.17 1.68 9.57
C LEU A 246 -17.35 0.16 9.43
N SER A 247 -18.51 -0.32 8.97
CA SER A 247 -18.77 -1.75 8.79
C SER A 247 -18.27 -2.23 7.43
N PRO A 248 -17.38 -3.27 7.36
CA PRO A 248 -16.89 -3.83 6.10
C PRO A 248 -18.01 -4.28 5.15
N LEU A 249 -19.07 -4.88 5.71
CA LEU A 249 -20.21 -5.37 4.92
C LEU A 249 -21.07 -4.22 4.38
N ALA A 250 -21.25 -3.17 5.17
CA ALA A 250 -21.99 -1.99 4.73
C ALA A 250 -21.23 -1.20 3.67
N LEU A 251 -19.88 -1.17 3.74
CA LEU A 251 -19.03 -0.57 2.71
C LEU A 251 -19.10 -1.35 1.39
N LEU A 252 -19.07 -2.68 1.42
CA LEU A 252 -19.28 -3.52 0.22
C LEU A 252 -20.67 -3.30 -0.40
N ARG A 253 -21.68 -3.01 0.43
CA ARG A 253 -23.03 -2.68 -0.02
C ARG A 253 -23.20 -1.23 -0.44
N PHE A 254 -22.17 -0.37 -0.27
CA PHE A 254 -22.24 1.08 -0.50
C PHE A 254 -23.42 1.74 0.25
N SER A 255 -23.65 1.30 1.48
CA SER A 255 -24.83 1.75 2.28
C SER A 255 -24.86 3.26 2.52
N ALA A 256 -23.70 3.90 2.70
CA ALA A 256 -23.61 5.35 2.86
C ALA A 256 -24.03 6.12 1.59
N VAL A 257 -23.78 5.56 0.41
CA VAL A 257 -24.19 6.15 -0.88
C VAL A 257 -25.70 5.99 -1.11
N THR A 258 -26.28 4.87 -0.66
CA THR A 258 -27.74 4.62 -0.79
C THR A 258 -28.58 5.50 0.10
N ARG A 259 -28.05 5.94 1.24
CA ARG A 259 -28.74 6.83 2.19
C ARG A 259 -28.45 8.31 1.95
N GLY A 260 -27.61 8.64 0.97
CA GLY A 260 -27.30 10.01 0.59
C GLY A 260 -28.48 10.71 -0.09
N HIS A 261 -28.30 12.01 -0.38
CA HIS A 261 -29.35 12.88 -0.91
C HIS A 261 -29.89 12.42 -2.28
N ASP A 262 -29.04 11.83 -3.13
CA ASP A 262 -29.40 11.33 -4.48
C ASP A 262 -28.95 9.87 -4.63
N PRO A 263 -29.73 8.90 -4.16
CA PRO A 263 -29.34 7.50 -4.29
C PRO A 263 -29.33 7.07 -5.76
N PRO A 264 -28.32 6.33 -6.22
CA PRO A 264 -28.30 5.81 -7.58
C PRO A 264 -29.43 4.78 -7.76
N ALA A 265 -30.01 4.72 -8.97
CA ALA A 265 -31.05 3.74 -9.31
C ALA A 265 -30.57 2.30 -9.01
N GLY A 266 -31.49 1.41 -8.68
CA GLY A 266 -31.19 0.05 -8.20
C GLY A 266 -30.21 -0.73 -9.07
N ASP A 267 -30.32 -0.67 -10.40
CA ASP A 267 -29.41 -1.31 -11.35
C ASP A 267 -27.99 -0.74 -11.30
N ARG A 268 -27.88 0.61 -11.13
CA ARG A 268 -26.60 1.29 -10.96
C ARG A 268 -25.94 0.91 -9.64
N LEU A 269 -26.71 0.79 -8.58
CA LEU A 269 -26.23 0.34 -7.27
C LEU A 269 -25.72 -1.10 -7.31
N GLY A 270 -26.44 -2.01 -7.99
CA GLY A 270 -25.99 -3.38 -8.19
C GLY A 270 -24.65 -3.45 -8.94
N SER A 271 -24.47 -2.60 -9.95
CA SER A 271 -23.20 -2.50 -10.68
C SER A 271 -22.09 -1.93 -9.80
N LEU A 272 -22.36 -0.90 -9.02
CA LEU A 272 -21.40 -0.29 -8.09
C LEU A 272 -20.90 -1.30 -7.02
N ARG A 273 -21.82 -2.10 -6.46
CA ARG A 273 -21.50 -3.18 -5.50
C ARG A 273 -20.59 -4.24 -6.13
N ARG A 274 -20.88 -4.69 -7.36
CA ARG A 274 -20.04 -5.64 -8.09
C ARG A 274 -18.64 -5.07 -8.35
N LEU A 275 -18.55 -3.81 -8.79
CA LEU A 275 -17.26 -3.14 -9.03
C LEU A 275 -16.45 -2.98 -7.73
N GLY A 276 -17.10 -2.62 -6.61
CA GLY A 276 -16.47 -2.54 -5.30
C GLY A 276 -15.93 -3.88 -4.81
N LEU A 277 -16.70 -4.96 -5.01
CA LEU A 277 -16.26 -6.32 -4.67
C LEU A 277 -15.06 -6.76 -5.54
N VAL A 278 -15.11 -6.51 -6.85
CA VAL A 278 -13.98 -6.80 -7.75
C VAL A 278 -12.73 -6.03 -7.34
N TYR A 279 -12.89 -4.75 -6.99
CA TYR A 279 -11.80 -3.89 -6.50
C TYR A 279 -11.19 -4.44 -5.19
N PHE A 280 -12.04 -4.84 -4.23
CA PHE A 280 -11.59 -5.44 -2.98
C PHE A 280 -10.83 -6.74 -3.21
N LEU A 281 -11.42 -7.70 -3.95
CA LEU A 281 -10.80 -8.99 -4.23
C LEU A 281 -9.49 -8.85 -5.00
N TYR A 282 -9.45 -7.95 -5.98
CA TYR A 282 -8.22 -7.68 -6.72
C TYR A 282 -7.11 -7.16 -5.80
N LEU A 283 -7.39 -6.14 -4.98
CA LEU A 283 -6.39 -5.58 -4.07
C LEU A 283 -6.00 -6.54 -2.93
N PHE A 284 -6.92 -7.41 -2.52
CA PHE A 284 -6.63 -8.47 -1.57
C PHE A 284 -5.59 -9.45 -2.12
N LEU A 285 -5.78 -9.95 -3.33
CA LEU A 285 -4.84 -10.83 -4.02
C LEU A 285 -3.53 -10.11 -4.34
N PHE A 286 -3.63 -8.85 -4.80
CA PHE A 286 -2.47 -8.03 -5.12
C PHE A 286 -1.56 -7.83 -3.91
N SER A 287 -2.10 -7.39 -2.77
CA SER A 287 -1.32 -7.13 -1.56
C SER A 287 -0.79 -8.41 -0.92
N GLY A 288 -1.53 -9.52 -1.02
CA GLY A 288 -1.05 -10.84 -0.62
C GLY A 288 0.18 -11.26 -1.41
N LEU A 289 0.12 -11.17 -2.75
CA LEU A 289 1.27 -11.51 -3.59
C LEU A 289 2.45 -10.56 -3.38
N GLU A 290 2.22 -9.25 -3.32
CA GLU A 290 3.27 -8.25 -3.10
C GLU A 290 4.08 -8.57 -1.83
N TYR A 291 3.39 -8.96 -0.75
CA TYR A 291 4.01 -9.36 0.50
C TYR A 291 4.79 -10.67 0.36
N THR A 292 4.20 -11.71 -0.23
CA THR A 292 4.81 -13.04 -0.35
C THR A 292 5.89 -13.11 -1.41
N LEU A 293 5.88 -12.22 -2.40
CA LEU A 293 6.85 -12.20 -3.50
C LEU A 293 8.29 -12.07 -3.02
N SER A 294 8.55 -11.23 -2.01
CA SER A 294 9.88 -11.06 -1.41
C SER A 294 10.40 -12.36 -0.78
N PHE A 295 9.53 -13.08 -0.08
CA PHE A 295 9.88 -14.36 0.52
C PHE A 295 10.10 -15.44 -0.53
N LEU A 296 9.21 -15.53 -1.51
CA LEU A 296 9.31 -16.49 -2.60
C LEU A 296 10.63 -16.33 -3.38
N THR A 297 10.98 -15.09 -3.74
CA THR A 297 12.22 -14.82 -4.48
C THR A 297 13.47 -15.07 -3.63
N HIS A 298 13.42 -14.79 -2.34
CA HIS A 298 14.51 -15.11 -1.44
C HIS A 298 14.69 -16.63 -1.25
N GLN A 299 13.60 -17.36 -1.02
CA GLN A 299 13.66 -18.80 -0.76
C GLN A 299 14.00 -19.62 -2.01
N ARG A 300 13.36 -19.30 -3.15
CA ARG A 300 13.49 -20.10 -4.36
C ARG A 300 14.70 -19.71 -5.21
N PHE A 301 14.99 -18.42 -5.34
CA PHE A 301 16.03 -17.90 -6.22
C PHE A 301 17.21 -17.30 -5.45
N GLN A 302 17.19 -17.33 -4.11
CA GLN A 302 18.26 -16.79 -3.25
C GLN A 302 18.59 -15.31 -3.57
N PHE A 303 17.56 -14.51 -3.91
CA PHE A 303 17.75 -13.10 -4.23
C PHE A 303 18.28 -12.34 -3.01
N SER A 304 19.37 -11.60 -3.21
CA SER A 304 19.84 -10.60 -2.25
C SER A 304 18.86 -9.43 -2.15
N SER A 305 18.95 -8.63 -1.08
CA SER A 305 18.11 -7.42 -0.90
C SER A 305 18.23 -6.46 -2.08
N LEU A 306 19.42 -6.33 -2.69
CA LEU A 306 19.63 -5.51 -3.87
C LEU A 306 18.90 -6.07 -5.11
N GLN A 307 18.92 -7.39 -5.30
CA GLN A 307 18.22 -8.03 -6.43
C GLN A 307 16.70 -7.92 -6.28
N GLN A 308 16.17 -8.05 -5.06
CA GLN A 308 14.77 -7.78 -4.76
C GLN A 308 14.40 -6.32 -5.05
N GLY A 309 15.25 -5.37 -4.65
CA GLY A 309 15.08 -3.96 -4.98
C GLY A 309 15.02 -3.70 -6.49
N LYS A 310 15.92 -4.31 -7.26
CA LYS A 310 15.93 -4.22 -8.74
C LYS A 310 14.64 -4.82 -9.35
N MET A 311 14.14 -5.91 -8.79
CA MET A 311 12.89 -6.54 -9.23
C MET A 311 11.69 -5.61 -8.99
N PHE A 312 11.55 -5.03 -7.79
CA PHE A 312 10.47 -4.07 -7.50
C PHE A 312 10.59 -2.79 -8.33
N PHE A 313 11.82 -2.32 -8.54
CA PHE A 313 12.08 -1.19 -9.44
C PHE A 313 11.58 -1.48 -10.86
N LEU A 314 11.88 -2.67 -11.41
CA LEU A 314 11.42 -3.08 -12.74
C LEU A 314 9.88 -3.16 -12.81
N ILE A 315 9.23 -3.73 -11.78
CA ILE A 315 7.76 -3.79 -11.66
C ILE A 315 7.20 -2.37 -11.69
N GLY A 316 7.70 -1.47 -10.85
CA GLY A 316 7.23 -0.08 -10.75
C GLY A 316 7.44 0.71 -12.04
N LEU A 317 8.60 0.55 -12.69
CA LEU A 317 8.90 1.19 -13.99
C LEU A 317 7.97 0.68 -15.09
N THR A 318 7.73 -0.64 -15.15
CA THR A 318 6.79 -1.25 -16.09
C THR A 318 5.37 -0.72 -15.87
N MET A 319 4.93 -0.65 -14.61
CA MET A 319 3.62 -0.08 -14.26
C MET A 319 3.51 1.38 -14.69
N ALA A 320 4.50 2.22 -14.39
CA ALA A 320 4.51 3.64 -14.75
C ALA A 320 4.45 3.82 -16.29
N THR A 321 5.20 3.02 -17.03
CA THR A 321 5.20 3.05 -18.50
C THR A 321 3.84 2.67 -19.07
N ILE A 322 3.23 1.58 -18.59
CA ILE A 322 1.91 1.13 -19.04
C ILE A 322 0.84 2.17 -18.68
N GLN A 323 0.88 2.73 -17.49
CA GLN A 323 -0.07 3.78 -17.06
C GLN A 323 0.09 5.06 -17.89
N GLY A 324 1.31 5.50 -18.12
CA GLY A 324 1.61 6.69 -18.89
C GLY A 324 1.29 6.56 -20.38
N ALA A 325 1.58 5.41 -20.99
CA ALA A 325 1.42 5.21 -22.43
C ALA A 325 0.09 4.57 -22.84
N TYR A 326 -0.33 3.51 -22.13
CA TYR A 326 -1.51 2.71 -22.52
C TYR A 326 -2.77 3.12 -21.76
N ALA A 327 -2.75 3.16 -20.42
CA ALA A 327 -3.96 3.41 -19.64
C ALA A 327 -4.57 4.79 -19.92
N ARG A 328 -3.76 5.80 -20.20
CA ARG A 328 -4.21 7.15 -20.57
C ARG A 328 -4.91 7.23 -21.94
N ARG A 329 -4.73 6.24 -22.81
CA ARG A 329 -5.34 6.17 -24.16
C ARG A 329 -6.61 5.33 -24.20
N ILE A 330 -7.03 4.75 -23.09
CA ILE A 330 -8.26 3.96 -23.01
C ILE A 330 -9.45 4.89 -23.21
N HIS A 331 -10.29 4.57 -24.19
CA HIS A 331 -11.50 5.34 -24.45
C HIS A 331 -12.51 5.16 -23.31
N PRO A 332 -13.25 6.22 -22.93
CA PRO A 332 -14.35 6.13 -21.99
C PRO A 332 -15.38 5.08 -22.45
N GLY A 333 -15.76 4.18 -21.52
CA GLY A 333 -16.61 3.02 -21.82
C GLY A 333 -15.86 1.74 -22.16
N GLY A 334 -14.56 1.81 -22.53
CA GLY A 334 -13.70 0.65 -22.77
C GLY A 334 -13.02 0.09 -21.52
N GLU A 335 -13.07 0.82 -20.39
CA GLU A 335 -12.34 0.50 -19.16
C GLU A 335 -12.70 -0.89 -18.63
N VAL A 336 -13.99 -1.26 -18.62
CA VAL A 336 -14.47 -2.56 -18.12
C VAL A 336 -13.91 -3.72 -18.96
N ALA A 337 -13.84 -3.56 -20.28
CA ALA A 337 -13.29 -4.59 -21.19
C ALA A 337 -11.79 -4.78 -20.93
N VAL A 338 -11.06 -3.69 -20.70
CA VAL A 338 -9.63 -3.73 -20.38
C VAL A 338 -9.40 -4.40 -19.02
N VAL A 339 -10.19 -4.06 -18.00
CA VAL A 339 -10.13 -4.70 -16.68
C VAL A 339 -10.37 -6.20 -16.79
N LYS A 340 -11.38 -6.65 -17.53
CA LYS A 340 -11.64 -8.07 -17.74
C LYS A 340 -10.45 -8.80 -18.37
N ARG A 341 -9.82 -8.21 -19.39
CA ARG A 341 -8.61 -8.77 -20.01
C ARG A 341 -7.43 -8.81 -19.06
N ALA A 342 -7.23 -7.75 -18.27
CA ALA A 342 -6.16 -7.68 -17.29
C ALA A 342 -6.34 -8.72 -16.17
N LEU A 343 -7.56 -8.93 -15.68
CA LEU A 343 -7.86 -9.96 -14.69
C LEU A 343 -7.67 -11.37 -15.26
N LEU A 344 -8.00 -11.59 -16.55
CA LEU A 344 -7.74 -12.86 -17.23
C LEU A 344 -6.23 -13.14 -17.34
N LEU A 345 -5.42 -12.11 -17.64
CA LEU A 345 -3.95 -12.23 -17.69
C LEU A 345 -3.32 -12.42 -16.30
N LEU A 346 -4.00 -12.03 -15.23
CA LEU A 346 -3.52 -12.22 -13.87
C LEU A 346 -3.47 -13.71 -13.49
N VAL A 347 -4.36 -14.56 -14.04
CA VAL A 347 -4.36 -15.99 -13.76
C VAL A 347 -3.04 -16.66 -14.19
N PRO A 348 -2.62 -16.57 -15.48
CA PRO A 348 -1.32 -17.13 -15.87
C PRO A 348 -0.14 -16.42 -15.18
N ALA A 349 -0.27 -15.14 -14.81
CA ALA A 349 0.76 -14.45 -14.04
C ALA A 349 1.01 -15.13 -12.69
N PHE A 350 -0.06 -15.42 -11.93
CA PHE A 350 0.06 -16.12 -10.65
C PHE A 350 0.61 -17.55 -10.80
N LEU A 351 0.20 -18.28 -11.85
CA LEU A 351 0.72 -19.62 -12.12
C LEU A 351 2.22 -19.59 -12.45
N LEU A 352 2.66 -18.64 -13.28
CA LEU A 352 4.07 -18.48 -13.63
C LEU A 352 4.92 -18.05 -12.42
N ILE A 353 4.43 -17.17 -11.58
CA ILE A 353 5.13 -16.75 -10.35
C ILE A 353 5.16 -17.90 -9.33
N GLY A 354 4.04 -18.59 -9.13
CA GLY A 354 3.90 -19.65 -8.13
C GLY A 354 4.64 -20.93 -8.47
N TRP A 355 4.57 -21.39 -9.73
CA TRP A 355 5.19 -22.65 -10.18
C TRP A 355 6.48 -22.47 -10.97
N GLY A 356 6.81 -21.25 -11.41
CA GLY A 356 8.03 -20.98 -12.19
C GLY A 356 9.30 -21.35 -11.42
N HIS A 357 10.10 -22.25 -11.97
CA HIS A 357 11.41 -22.64 -11.42
C HIS A 357 12.58 -21.91 -12.08
N SER A 358 12.34 -21.15 -13.14
CA SER A 358 13.35 -20.42 -13.87
C SER A 358 13.14 -18.90 -13.80
N LEU A 359 14.23 -18.13 -13.85
CA LEU A 359 14.18 -16.67 -13.86
C LEU A 359 13.37 -16.08 -15.03
N PRO A 360 13.45 -16.62 -16.26
CA PRO A 360 12.59 -16.14 -17.36
C PRO A 360 11.09 -16.33 -17.10
N MET A 361 10.68 -17.47 -16.51
CA MET A 361 9.26 -17.71 -16.14
C MET A 361 8.79 -16.73 -15.09
N LEU A 362 9.62 -16.48 -14.04
CA LEU A 362 9.33 -15.47 -13.04
C LEU A 362 9.21 -14.09 -13.70
N GLY A 363 10.16 -13.72 -14.56
CA GLY A 363 10.15 -12.44 -15.27
C GLY A 363 8.90 -12.24 -16.13
N LEU A 364 8.48 -13.24 -16.88
CA LEU A 364 7.24 -13.21 -17.67
C LEU A 364 6.00 -13.06 -16.76
N GLY A 365 5.94 -13.82 -15.66
CA GLY A 365 4.88 -13.70 -14.67
C GLY A 365 4.79 -12.32 -14.07
N LEU A 366 5.92 -11.71 -13.71
CA LEU A 366 6.01 -10.34 -13.18
C LEU A 366 5.59 -9.28 -14.19
N LEU A 367 5.91 -9.45 -15.48
CA LEU A 367 5.45 -8.54 -16.54
C LEU A 367 3.93 -8.56 -16.70
N LEU A 368 3.32 -9.77 -16.74
CA LEU A 368 1.88 -9.92 -16.80
C LEU A 368 1.19 -9.35 -15.56
N TYR A 369 1.76 -9.60 -14.37
CA TYR A 369 1.31 -9.03 -13.11
C TYR A 369 1.38 -7.50 -13.12
N SER A 370 2.51 -6.93 -13.57
CA SER A 370 2.69 -5.48 -13.67
C SER A 370 1.70 -4.82 -14.63
N PHE A 371 1.35 -5.51 -15.74
CA PHE A 371 0.31 -5.02 -16.65
C PHE A 371 -1.05 -4.95 -15.95
N ALA A 372 -1.46 -6.00 -15.25
CA ALA A 372 -2.72 -6.01 -14.51
C ALA A 372 -2.72 -4.93 -13.41
N ALA A 373 -1.60 -4.80 -12.67
CA ALA A 373 -1.43 -3.80 -11.61
C ALA A 373 -1.52 -2.37 -12.15
N ALA A 374 -0.97 -2.12 -13.32
CA ALA A 374 -1.00 -0.80 -13.95
C ALA A 374 -2.41 -0.37 -14.37
N VAL A 375 -3.28 -1.31 -14.74
CA VAL A 375 -4.52 -0.98 -15.45
C VAL A 375 -5.77 -1.13 -14.57
N VAL A 376 -5.84 -2.17 -13.72
CA VAL A 376 -7.07 -2.52 -13.00
C VAL A 376 -7.53 -1.40 -12.06
N VAL A 377 -6.65 -0.89 -11.21
CA VAL A 377 -7.00 0.12 -10.20
C VAL A 377 -7.44 1.45 -10.83
N PRO A 378 -6.70 2.05 -11.78
CA PRO A 378 -7.12 3.30 -12.42
C PRO A 378 -8.45 3.15 -13.18
N CYS A 379 -8.62 2.08 -13.95
CA CYS A 379 -9.83 1.85 -14.74
C CYS A 379 -11.05 1.62 -13.85
N LEU A 380 -10.95 0.79 -12.79
CA LEU A 380 -12.05 0.60 -11.85
C LEU A 380 -12.39 1.90 -11.13
N SER A 381 -11.39 2.68 -10.71
CA SER A 381 -11.62 3.98 -10.09
C SER A 381 -12.33 4.96 -11.04
N SER A 382 -11.95 4.99 -12.33
CA SER A 382 -12.60 5.79 -13.36
C SER A 382 -14.08 5.41 -13.54
N VAL A 383 -14.36 4.12 -13.67
CA VAL A 383 -15.72 3.60 -13.83
C VAL A 383 -16.58 3.92 -12.61
N VAL A 384 -16.08 3.64 -11.39
CA VAL A 384 -16.79 3.89 -10.12
C VAL A 384 -17.08 5.38 -9.94
N ALA A 385 -16.14 6.27 -10.32
CA ALA A 385 -16.34 7.72 -10.28
C ALA A 385 -17.51 8.21 -11.15
N GLY A 386 -17.88 7.45 -12.18
CA GLY A 386 -19.03 7.73 -13.04
C GLY A 386 -20.40 7.44 -12.40
N TYR A 387 -20.45 6.63 -11.34
CA TYR A 387 -21.70 6.27 -10.67
C TYR A 387 -22.12 7.26 -9.58
N GLY A 388 -21.19 8.07 -9.03
CA GLY A 388 -21.50 9.05 -7.99
C GLY A 388 -22.15 10.32 -8.54
N SER A 389 -23.21 10.82 -7.85
CA SER A 389 -23.76 12.15 -8.10
C SER A 389 -22.72 13.23 -7.72
N PRO A 390 -22.83 14.47 -8.24
CA PRO A 390 -21.84 15.53 -7.98
C PRO A 390 -21.55 15.77 -6.49
N GLY A 391 -22.56 15.68 -5.61
CA GLY A 391 -22.42 15.87 -4.16
C GLY A 391 -22.02 14.62 -3.36
N GLN A 392 -21.78 13.48 -4.01
CA GLN A 392 -21.48 12.19 -3.35
C GLN A 392 -20.20 11.52 -3.86
N LYS A 393 -19.46 12.15 -4.77
CA LYS A 393 -18.25 11.55 -5.35
C LYS A 393 -17.17 11.30 -4.32
N GLY A 394 -17.03 12.17 -3.30
CA GLY A 394 -16.11 11.97 -2.19
C GLY A 394 -16.46 10.75 -1.37
N THR A 395 -17.72 10.57 -1.04
CA THR A 395 -18.25 9.40 -0.31
C THR A 395 -18.02 8.11 -1.10
N VAL A 396 -18.31 8.10 -2.40
CA VAL A 396 -18.07 6.94 -3.29
C VAL A 396 -16.58 6.59 -3.37
N MET A 397 -15.73 7.59 -3.62
CA MET A 397 -14.28 7.36 -3.72
C MET A 397 -13.64 7.03 -2.37
N GLY A 398 -14.11 7.64 -1.29
CA GLY A 398 -13.74 7.31 0.09
C GLY A 398 -14.08 5.86 0.45
N THR A 399 -15.29 5.40 0.13
CA THR A 399 -15.72 4.00 0.31
C THR A 399 -14.84 3.04 -0.50
N LEU A 400 -14.57 3.35 -1.76
CA LEU A 400 -13.71 2.52 -2.61
C LEU A 400 -12.28 2.41 -2.04
N ARG A 401 -11.73 3.52 -1.56
CA ARG A 401 -10.39 3.55 -0.92
C ARG A 401 -10.35 2.81 0.40
N SER A 402 -11.43 2.89 1.18
CA SER A 402 -11.59 2.12 2.41
C SER A 402 -11.58 0.61 2.13
N LEU A 403 -12.34 0.15 1.12
CA LEU A 403 -12.30 -1.24 0.69
C LEU A 403 -10.88 -1.67 0.28
N GLY A 404 -10.15 -0.80 -0.42
CA GLY A 404 -8.75 -1.06 -0.78
C GLY A 404 -7.82 -1.11 0.44
N ALA A 405 -8.04 -0.27 1.45
CA ALA A 405 -7.25 -0.29 2.68
C ALA A 405 -7.53 -1.57 3.50
N LEU A 406 -8.79 -2.00 3.58
CA LEU A 406 -9.17 -3.27 4.21
C LEU A 406 -8.53 -4.47 3.49
N ALA A 407 -8.53 -4.46 2.15
CA ALA A 407 -7.88 -5.49 1.35
C ALA A 407 -6.38 -5.57 1.62
N ARG A 408 -5.69 -4.42 1.71
CA ARG A 408 -4.25 -4.36 2.04
C ARG A 408 -3.95 -4.73 3.50
N ALA A 409 -4.88 -4.55 4.42
CA ALA A 409 -4.72 -5.01 5.79
C ALA A 409 -4.88 -6.53 5.90
N ALA A 410 -5.85 -7.11 5.20
CA ALA A 410 -6.20 -8.53 5.30
C ALA A 410 -5.35 -9.43 4.37
N GLY A 411 -4.96 -8.94 3.17
CA GLY A 411 -4.25 -9.72 2.16
C GLY A 411 -2.97 -10.39 2.67
N PRO A 412 -2.00 -9.62 3.21
CA PRO A 412 -0.77 -10.19 3.75
C PRO A 412 -0.99 -11.16 4.89
N LEU A 413 -1.96 -10.90 5.78
CA LEU A 413 -2.27 -11.78 6.91
C LEU A 413 -2.76 -13.15 6.44
N VAL A 414 -3.69 -13.16 5.47
CA VAL A 414 -4.22 -14.41 4.91
C VAL A 414 -3.16 -15.12 4.05
N ALA A 415 -2.38 -14.38 3.27
CA ALA A 415 -1.30 -14.97 2.48
C ALA A 415 -0.23 -15.63 3.37
N ALA A 416 0.18 -14.97 4.46
CA ALA A 416 1.13 -15.52 5.43
C ALA A 416 0.59 -16.79 6.11
N SER A 417 -0.71 -16.82 6.46
CA SER A 417 -1.37 -18.01 7.02
C SER A 417 -1.45 -19.15 6.01
N GLY A 418 -1.69 -18.84 4.73
CA GLY A 418 -1.77 -19.81 3.64
C GLY A 418 -0.44 -20.48 3.29
N GLU A 419 0.70 -19.79 3.50
CA GLU A 419 2.03 -20.39 3.31
C GLU A 419 2.26 -21.57 4.29
N GLY A 420 1.83 -21.44 5.54
CA GLY A 420 1.89 -22.57 6.49
C GLY A 420 1.10 -23.80 6.02
N VAL A 421 -0.08 -23.61 5.46
CA VAL A 421 -0.93 -24.69 4.94
C VAL A 421 -0.41 -25.19 3.58
N GLY A 422 0.03 -24.33 2.68
CA GLY A 422 0.59 -24.68 1.37
C GLY A 422 1.88 -25.49 1.46
N TRP A 423 2.71 -25.23 2.48
CA TRP A 423 3.89 -26.04 2.77
C TRP A 423 3.56 -27.45 3.27
N CYS A 424 2.48 -27.61 4.06
CA CYS A 424 1.99 -28.94 4.44
C CYS A 424 1.49 -29.73 3.22
N TRP A 425 0.74 -29.10 2.30
CA TRP A 425 0.24 -29.74 1.09
C TRP A 425 1.35 -30.00 0.05
N GLY A 426 2.28 -29.09 -0.12
CA GLY A 426 3.45 -29.27 -0.99
C GLY A 426 4.37 -30.38 -0.49
N ARG A 427 4.56 -30.54 0.82
CA ARG A 427 5.32 -31.66 1.42
C ARG A 427 4.55 -32.98 1.30
N LEU A 428 3.24 -32.99 1.46
CA LEU A 428 2.42 -34.19 1.25
C LEU A 428 2.44 -34.63 -0.22
N ALA A 429 2.41 -33.69 -1.16
CA ALA A 429 2.52 -34.00 -2.60
C ALA A 429 3.96 -34.36 -3.03
N ALA A 430 4.99 -33.79 -2.41
CA ALA A 430 6.40 -34.12 -2.63
C ALA A 430 6.90 -35.32 -1.83
N GLY A 431 6.20 -35.69 -0.76
CA GLY A 431 6.58 -36.74 0.17
C GLY A 431 6.55 -38.16 -0.37
N HIS A 432 6.17 -38.33 -1.64
CA HIS A 432 6.25 -39.65 -2.29
C HIS A 432 7.51 -39.86 -3.16
N LEU A 433 8.45 -38.91 -3.25
CA LEU A 433 9.59 -39.09 -4.16
C LEU A 433 11.00 -38.83 -3.60
N LEU A 434 11.17 -38.39 -2.36
CA LEU A 434 12.54 -38.32 -1.78
C LEU A 434 12.47 -38.55 -0.26
N SER A 435 12.77 -39.76 0.16
CA SER A 435 13.12 -40.15 1.50
C SER A 435 14.42 -39.46 1.92
N SER A 436 14.33 -38.45 2.79
CA SER A 436 15.44 -38.06 3.64
C SER A 436 14.96 -37.95 5.10
N PRO A 437 15.70 -38.55 6.03
CA PRO A 437 15.24 -38.81 7.40
C PRO A 437 15.56 -37.64 8.32
N GLN A 438 14.67 -36.66 8.42
CA GLN A 438 14.74 -35.68 9.51
C GLN A 438 13.37 -35.04 9.74
N CYS A 439 12.44 -35.79 10.32
CA CYS A 439 11.32 -35.29 11.12
C CYS A 439 10.72 -36.50 11.86
N GLN A 440 11.26 -36.81 13.03
CA GLN A 440 10.55 -37.66 13.99
C GLN A 440 9.63 -36.77 14.82
N PRO A 441 8.35 -37.15 15.01
CA PRO A 441 7.50 -36.51 16.01
C PRO A 441 7.92 -36.98 17.39
N LEU A 442 8.22 -36.04 18.27
CA LEU A 442 8.39 -36.31 19.71
C LEU A 442 7.07 -36.83 20.30
N ARG A 443 6.91 -38.12 20.39
CA ARG A 443 6.03 -38.78 21.38
C ARG A 443 6.89 -39.23 22.54
N GLY A 444 6.44 -38.84 23.75
CA GLY A 444 7.12 -38.94 24.99
C GLY A 444 7.65 -40.32 25.35
N LEU A 445 8.68 -40.28 26.15
CA LEU A 445 8.86 -41.15 27.37
C LEU A 445 10.26 -40.91 27.94
N GLY A 446 10.30 -40.56 29.23
CA GLY A 446 11.21 -41.09 30.27
C GLY A 446 12.72 -40.88 30.09
N ASN A 447 13.26 -40.10 31.03
CA ASN A 447 14.60 -40.18 31.68
C ASN A 447 15.64 -41.12 31.06
N ALA A 448 16.76 -40.54 30.61
CA ALA A 448 18.11 -41.02 30.95
C ALA A 448 19.18 -40.05 30.41
N ASP A 449 20.16 -39.73 31.23
CA ASP A 449 21.37 -38.97 31.00
C ASP A 449 22.15 -39.49 29.77
N VAL A 450 22.38 -38.59 28.78
CA VAL A 450 23.49 -38.77 27.84
C VAL A 450 24.01 -37.39 27.38
N SER A 451 25.27 -37.11 27.68
CA SER A 451 26.04 -35.97 27.26
C SER A 451 26.13 -35.87 25.71
N PRO A 452 26.05 -34.66 25.10
CA PRO A 452 26.24 -34.51 23.66
C PRO A 452 27.73 -34.48 23.30
N GLN A 453 28.19 -35.51 22.60
CA GLN A 453 29.45 -35.45 21.86
C GLN A 453 29.25 -34.68 20.52
N CYS A 454 30.00 -33.62 20.37
CA CYS A 454 30.12 -32.87 19.11
C CYS A 454 30.82 -33.71 18.05
N ILE A 455 30.13 -34.10 16.99
CA ILE A 455 30.74 -34.61 15.76
C ILE A 455 30.99 -33.41 14.83
N GLY A 456 32.31 -33.10 14.67
CA GLY A 456 32.76 -32.02 13.80
C GLY A 456 32.59 -32.36 12.31
N TRP A 457 32.12 -31.43 11.55
CA TRP A 457 32.16 -31.43 10.08
C TRP A 457 33.54 -30.97 9.59
N PRO A 458 34.16 -31.60 8.56
CA PRO A 458 35.40 -31.12 7.97
C PRO A 458 35.09 -29.96 7.01
N GLY A 459 35.64 -28.78 7.31
CA GLY A 459 35.65 -27.65 6.41
C GLY A 459 36.64 -27.79 5.28
N PRO A 460 36.46 -27.07 4.17
CA PRO A 460 37.37 -27.16 3.01
C PRO A 460 38.73 -26.55 3.33
N ARG A 461 39.82 -27.28 2.94
CA ARG A 461 41.24 -26.88 3.08
C ARG A 461 41.55 -25.66 2.19
N PRO A 462 42.24 -24.64 2.69
CA PRO A 462 42.83 -23.64 1.82
C PRO A 462 44.15 -24.16 1.20
N ALA A 463 44.37 -23.80 -0.08
CA ALA A 463 45.57 -24.11 -0.86
C ALA A 463 46.80 -23.41 -0.28
N SER A 464 47.89 -24.12 -0.21
CA SER A 464 49.21 -23.66 0.21
C SER A 464 49.92 -22.84 -0.88
N PRO A 465 50.68 -21.79 -0.53
CA PRO A 465 51.84 -21.37 -1.33
C PRO A 465 53.13 -21.89 -0.74
N ARG A 466 54.00 -22.37 -1.64
CA ARG A 466 55.37 -22.83 -1.40
C ARG A 466 56.30 -21.67 -1.03
N GLY A 467 57.22 -21.96 -0.07
CA GLY A 467 58.58 -21.61 -0.28
C GLY A 467 59.24 -20.70 0.75
N LEU A 468 60.34 -21.26 1.29
CA LEU A 468 61.54 -20.67 1.88
C LEU A 468 61.55 -20.37 3.38
N GLY A 469 62.07 -21.23 4.21
CA GLY A 469 63.41 -21.36 4.79
C GLY A 469 63.73 -20.36 5.88
N SER A 470 63.86 -20.85 7.08
CA SER A 470 65.06 -20.84 7.95
C SER A 470 64.65 -20.91 9.45
N SER A 471 65.16 -21.99 10.02
CA SER A 471 65.74 -22.16 11.37
C SER A 471 65.51 -21.11 12.46
N CYS A 472 64.99 -21.54 13.59
CA CYS A 472 65.70 -21.65 14.89
C CYS A 472 64.75 -22.03 16.01
N SER A 473 65.23 -22.93 16.86
CA SER A 473 64.62 -23.56 18.01
C SER A 473 64.70 -22.72 19.31
N PRO A 474 64.42 -23.34 20.48
CA PRO A 474 63.43 -22.83 21.44
C PRO A 474 64.01 -22.40 22.77
N SER A 475 63.24 -21.70 23.59
CA SER A 475 63.44 -21.68 25.07
C SER A 475 62.18 -21.10 25.72
N SER A 476 61.41 -21.89 26.48
CA SER A 476 61.41 -21.97 27.96
C SER A 476 61.13 -20.66 28.71
N SER A 477 60.01 -20.60 29.42
CA SER A 477 59.83 -20.49 30.89
C SER A 477 58.56 -19.68 31.19
N CYS A 478 57.61 -20.27 31.86
CA CYS A 478 57.16 -20.18 33.23
C CYS A 478 57.21 -18.83 33.91
N GLY A 479 56.08 -18.40 34.45
CA GLY A 479 56.05 -17.80 35.78
C GLY A 479 55.29 -16.48 35.92
N SER A 480 54.29 -16.56 36.69
CA SER A 480 53.52 -15.70 37.58
C SER A 480 52.36 -14.96 37.00
#